data_a9f559c76be2cf666b910a8c7b44def4
#
_entry.id   a9f559c76be2cf666b910a8c7b44def4
#
_cell.length_a   1.000
_cell.length_b   1.000
_cell.length_c   1.000
_cell.angle_alpha   90.00
_cell.angle_beta   90.00
_cell.angle_gamma   90.00
#
_symmetry.space_group_name_H-M   'P 1'
#
loop_
_entity.id
_entity.type
_entity.pdbx_description
1 polymer ?
#
loop_
_entity_poly.entity_id
_entity_poly.type
_entity_poly.pdbx_seq_one_letter_code
_entity_poly.pdbx_strand_id
1 'polypeptide(L)'
;MSKVRPLINSLPVIHERAAGIDIGSRFHVVAVPSTLSDEPVQTFQAFTADIQRMADWLKTIGVETVVMESTGVYWVPVFEVLESAGIGVMVANARETRSVPGRKSDINDAQWLQRLHACGLLRASFRPGRDIAALRAYLRHRERLLDYAAAHIQHMQKALTFMNLQLHHVVQDITGVTGMKIIRAIVAGERDPQVLAEFRDVRCKSSIEIIHGALVGNYQSEHVFVLTQSLALYDFYQARVDECDVQIEQALAVLTADKPEPEQPIPKARHRTKQPNAVNFDVRTALYQLIGVDLTQIHGIGPFLALRLVAECGTDLSKWRTAKQFTSWLTLSPGCKISGGKVLSAHSRKSSNRLTAHLRLAAVTVGRTNTALGAFYRRLAARIGKAKAVTATARKIAVLFYNAMRFGMHYSDPGAEQYEQKYRERVIKQLHRRAAEFGFILQEAECVS
;
A
#
# COMPACT_ATOMS: atom_id res chain seq x y z
N MET A 1 -6.88 -18.59 43.64
CA MET A 1 -5.52 -18.05 43.53
C MET A 1 -5.57 -16.78 42.71
N SER A 2 -5.49 -15.64 43.35
CA SER A 2 -5.48 -14.30 42.72
C SER A 2 -4.14 -14.14 41.99
N LYS A 3 -4.19 -14.02 40.65
CA LYS A 3 -3.02 -13.68 39.83
C LYS A 3 -2.59 -12.25 40.20
N VAL A 4 -1.56 -12.13 41.02
CA VAL A 4 -0.87 -10.84 41.29
C VAL A 4 -0.39 -10.31 39.92
N ARG A 5 -0.99 -9.20 39.45
CA ARG A 5 -0.53 -8.50 38.25
C ARG A 5 0.81 -7.86 38.60
N PRO A 6 1.89 -8.05 37.80
CA PRO A 6 3.10 -7.28 38.00
C PRO A 6 2.74 -5.81 37.85
N LEU A 7 2.92 -5.05 38.92
CA LEU A 7 2.78 -3.60 38.91
C LEU A 7 3.81 -3.04 37.93
N ILE A 8 3.36 -2.37 36.86
CA ILE A 8 4.22 -1.71 35.86
C ILE A 8 5.24 -0.78 36.54
N ASN A 9 4.94 -0.33 37.75
CA ASN A 9 5.84 0.45 38.59
C ASN A 9 7.13 -0.28 39.00
N SER A 10 7.21 -1.61 38.87
CA SER A 10 8.41 -2.40 39.14
C SER A 10 9.29 -2.65 37.91
N LEU A 11 8.87 -2.23 36.71
CA LEU A 11 9.65 -2.39 35.50
C LEU A 11 10.76 -1.33 35.40
N PRO A 12 11.96 -1.70 34.89
CA PRO A 12 13.05 -0.75 34.72
C PRO A 12 12.65 0.35 33.72
N VAL A 13 13.03 1.59 34.06
CA VAL A 13 12.85 2.75 33.19
C VAL A 13 14.03 2.79 32.23
N ILE A 14 13.75 2.79 30.93
CA ILE A 14 14.72 2.86 29.84
C ILE A 14 14.86 4.29 29.32
N HIS A 15 13.74 5.04 29.29
CA HIS A 15 13.67 6.42 28.86
C HIS A 15 13.22 7.28 30.04
N GLU A 16 14.19 7.82 30.80
CA GLU A 16 13.90 8.62 31.99
C GLU A 16 13.22 9.95 31.66
N ARG A 17 13.53 10.52 30.50
CA ARG A 17 13.05 11.82 30.01
C ARG A 17 11.98 11.65 28.91
N ALA A 18 11.03 10.78 29.19
CA ALA A 18 9.96 10.43 28.24
C ALA A 18 8.63 11.09 28.61
N ALA A 19 7.93 11.66 27.62
CA ALA A 19 6.56 12.13 27.76
C ALA A 19 5.56 11.24 27.01
N GLY A 20 4.31 11.23 27.46
CA GLY A 20 3.16 10.63 26.77
C GLY A 20 2.12 11.69 26.46
N ILE A 21 1.59 11.67 25.23
CA ILE A 21 0.55 12.60 24.81
C ILE A 21 -0.70 11.83 24.39
N ASP A 22 -1.80 12.10 25.05
CA ASP A 22 -3.12 11.73 24.57
C ASP A 22 -3.64 12.81 23.62
N ILE A 23 -3.92 12.40 22.36
CA ILE A 23 -4.26 13.30 21.27
C ILE A 23 -5.78 13.40 21.12
N GLY A 24 -6.34 14.55 21.48
CA GLY A 24 -7.73 14.89 21.21
C GLY A 24 -7.91 15.85 20.03
N SER A 25 -9.15 16.07 19.61
CA SER A 25 -9.49 17.00 18.52
C SER A 25 -9.45 18.47 18.94
N ARG A 26 -9.66 18.76 20.23
CA ARG A 26 -9.74 20.12 20.79
C ARG A 26 -8.59 20.45 21.71
N PHE A 27 -8.09 19.47 22.41
CA PHE A 27 -6.98 19.61 23.35
C PHE A 27 -6.14 18.33 23.38
N HIS A 28 -4.92 18.46 23.86
CA HIS A 28 -3.96 17.38 24.05
C HIS A 28 -3.58 17.34 25.53
N VAL A 29 -3.59 16.16 26.13
CA VAL A 29 -3.14 15.95 27.49
C VAL A 29 -1.73 15.35 27.44
N VAL A 30 -0.81 16.00 28.12
CA VAL A 30 0.62 15.63 28.16
C VAL A 30 0.99 15.20 29.55
N ALA A 31 1.60 14.03 29.68
CA ALA A 31 2.13 13.53 30.93
C ALA A 31 3.66 13.34 30.86
N VAL A 32 4.36 13.80 31.91
CA VAL A 32 5.81 13.64 32.07
C VAL A 32 6.11 12.99 33.43
N PRO A 33 7.31 12.48 33.68
CA PRO A 33 7.71 12.02 35.00
C PRO A 33 7.64 13.15 36.06
N SER A 34 7.17 12.85 37.26
CA SER A 34 7.14 13.81 38.37
C SER A 34 8.54 14.32 38.80
N THR A 35 9.60 13.67 38.36
CA THR A 35 10.99 14.11 38.53
C THR A 35 11.38 15.28 37.62
N LEU A 36 10.60 15.57 36.57
CA LEU A 36 10.89 16.64 35.61
C LEU A 36 10.03 17.89 35.83
N SER A 37 8.89 17.79 36.51
CA SER A 37 7.97 18.90 36.72
C SER A 37 7.12 18.68 37.95
N ASP A 38 6.87 19.75 38.71
CA ASP A 38 5.92 19.78 39.85
C ASP A 38 4.48 19.59 39.37
N GLU A 39 4.18 20.00 38.12
CA GLU A 39 2.93 19.76 37.44
C GLU A 39 3.14 18.72 36.31
N PRO A 40 3.16 17.42 36.63
CA PRO A 40 3.56 16.39 35.67
C PRO A 40 2.50 16.08 34.59
N VAL A 41 1.32 16.68 34.71
CA VAL A 41 0.26 16.55 33.69
C VAL A 41 -0.26 17.92 33.31
N GLN A 42 -0.16 18.27 32.03
CA GLN A 42 -0.67 19.54 31.51
C GLN A 42 -1.59 19.32 30.30
N THR A 43 -2.51 20.26 30.12
CA THR A 43 -3.45 20.25 29.00
C THR A 43 -3.20 21.46 28.11
N PHE A 44 -3.05 21.22 26.81
CA PHE A 44 -2.87 22.25 25.79
C PHE A 44 -4.00 22.19 24.78
N GLN A 45 -4.46 23.34 24.29
CA GLN A 45 -5.44 23.36 23.21
C GLN A 45 -4.79 22.94 21.88
N ALA A 46 -5.61 22.53 20.90
CA ALA A 46 -5.12 22.06 19.62
C ALA A 46 -4.77 23.20 18.62
N PHE A 47 -4.65 24.45 19.09
CA PHE A 47 -4.19 25.57 18.26
C PHE A 47 -2.67 25.56 18.11
N THR A 48 -2.18 26.03 16.96
CA THR A 48 -0.74 26.00 16.65
C THR A 48 0.12 26.67 17.74
N ALA A 49 -0.33 27.80 18.27
CA ALA A 49 0.38 28.49 19.35
C ALA A 49 0.45 27.65 20.64
N ASP A 50 -0.59 26.88 20.95
CA ASP A 50 -0.62 26.01 22.12
C ASP A 50 0.26 24.78 21.94
N ILE A 51 0.27 24.20 20.73
CA ILE A 51 1.17 23.11 20.38
C ILE A 51 2.64 23.58 20.45
N GLN A 52 2.92 24.82 20.01
CA GLN A 52 4.26 25.41 20.13
C GLN A 52 4.64 25.62 21.61
N ARG A 53 3.75 26.17 22.44
CA ARG A 53 3.97 26.30 23.90
C ARG A 53 4.22 24.93 24.56
N MET A 54 3.50 23.90 24.13
CA MET A 54 3.73 22.53 24.60
C MET A 54 5.13 22.04 24.24
N ALA A 55 5.60 22.29 23.02
CA ALA A 55 6.94 21.92 22.57
C ALA A 55 8.01 22.68 23.38
N ASP A 56 7.83 23.97 23.60
CA ASP A 56 8.75 24.82 24.38
C ASP A 56 8.80 24.38 25.84
N TRP A 57 7.66 24.08 26.46
CA TRP A 57 7.59 23.53 27.81
C TRP A 57 8.33 22.21 27.92
N LEU A 58 8.08 21.25 27.01
CA LEU A 58 8.75 19.95 27.00
C LEU A 58 10.27 20.09 26.86
N LYS A 59 10.75 21.03 26.04
CA LYS A 59 12.19 21.34 25.92
C LYS A 59 12.77 21.93 27.21
N THR A 60 12.05 22.88 27.83
CA THR A 60 12.49 23.56 29.03
C THR A 60 12.71 22.59 30.20
N ILE A 61 11.80 21.59 30.34
CA ILE A 61 11.94 20.57 31.39
C ILE A 61 12.84 19.39 30.96
N GLY A 62 13.43 19.48 29.76
CA GLY A 62 14.43 18.54 29.26
C GLY A 62 13.88 17.18 28.80
N VAL A 63 12.64 17.12 28.26
CA VAL A 63 12.10 15.91 27.62
C VAL A 63 12.86 15.62 26.34
N GLU A 64 13.32 14.39 26.18
CA GLU A 64 14.08 13.91 25.02
C GLU A 64 13.20 13.17 24.00
N THR A 65 12.20 12.44 24.50
CA THR A 65 11.35 11.59 23.64
C THR A 65 9.89 11.64 24.09
N VAL A 66 9.02 11.65 23.10
CA VAL A 66 7.58 11.72 23.28
C VAL A 66 6.90 10.55 22.57
N VAL A 67 5.92 9.94 23.21
CA VAL A 67 5.00 9.00 22.54
C VAL A 67 3.60 9.59 22.43
N MET A 68 2.96 9.37 21.29
CA MET A 68 1.55 9.68 21.07
C MET A 68 0.84 8.54 20.36
N GLU A 69 -0.48 8.44 20.55
CA GLU A 69 -1.29 7.45 19.84
C GLU A 69 -1.71 7.97 18.46
N SER A 70 -1.70 7.10 17.44
CA SER A 70 -2.12 7.42 16.06
C SER A 70 -3.64 7.50 15.91
N THR A 71 -4.31 8.32 16.70
CA THR A 71 -5.77 8.51 16.64
C THR A 71 -6.14 9.51 15.55
N GLY A 72 -6.87 9.05 14.52
CA GLY A 72 -7.32 9.88 13.40
C GLY A 72 -6.16 10.57 12.67
N VAL A 73 -6.30 11.89 12.45
CA VAL A 73 -5.30 12.75 11.79
C VAL A 73 -4.70 13.80 12.74
N TYR A 74 -5.23 13.93 13.95
CA TYR A 74 -4.91 15.00 14.90
C TYR A 74 -3.49 14.97 15.44
N TRP A 75 -2.83 13.81 15.38
CA TRP A 75 -1.44 13.64 15.80
C TRP A 75 -0.43 14.27 14.83
N VAL A 76 -0.82 14.51 13.56
CA VAL A 76 0.12 14.98 12.51
C VAL A 76 0.69 16.37 12.82
N PRO A 77 -0.12 17.41 13.12
CA PRO A 77 0.42 18.73 13.47
C PRO A 77 1.31 18.71 14.72
N VAL A 78 0.93 17.95 15.74
CA VAL A 78 1.71 17.79 16.97
C VAL A 78 3.06 17.14 16.68
N PHE A 79 3.06 16.07 15.87
CA PHE A 79 4.28 15.41 15.44
C PHE A 79 5.24 16.39 14.74
N GLU A 80 4.73 17.16 13.77
CA GLU A 80 5.55 18.07 12.96
C GLU A 80 6.17 19.20 13.80
N VAL A 81 5.44 19.75 14.75
CA VAL A 81 5.95 20.78 15.65
C VAL A 81 7.02 20.21 16.59
N LEU A 82 6.77 19.06 17.20
CA LEU A 82 7.73 18.43 18.13
C LEU A 82 9.00 17.96 17.39
N GLU A 83 8.86 17.38 16.18
CA GLU A 83 10.00 16.99 15.34
C GLU A 83 10.84 18.20 14.96
N SER A 84 10.20 19.32 14.56
CA SER A 84 10.88 20.59 14.23
C SER A 84 11.56 21.21 15.46
N ALA A 85 11.04 20.98 16.65
CA ALA A 85 11.66 21.39 17.91
C ALA A 85 12.85 20.51 18.35
N GLY A 86 13.16 19.43 17.61
CA GLY A 86 14.26 18.51 17.89
C GLY A 86 13.95 17.45 18.95
N ILE A 87 12.67 17.26 19.31
CA ILE A 87 12.23 16.22 20.24
C ILE A 87 12.02 14.91 19.47
N GLY A 88 12.53 13.80 20.01
CA GLY A 88 12.30 12.47 19.43
C GLY A 88 10.83 12.06 19.57
N VAL A 89 10.12 11.85 18.44
CA VAL A 89 8.68 11.53 18.48
C VAL A 89 8.41 10.10 18.05
N MET A 90 7.70 9.37 18.89
CA MET A 90 7.19 8.03 18.62
C MET A 90 5.67 8.05 18.43
N VAL A 91 5.17 7.53 17.33
CA VAL A 91 3.73 7.31 17.14
C VAL A 91 3.43 5.84 17.39
N ALA A 92 2.65 5.54 18.42
CA ALA A 92 2.26 4.19 18.80
C ALA A 92 0.95 3.77 18.11
N ASN A 93 0.77 2.46 17.92
CA ASN A 93 -0.47 1.92 17.38
C ASN A 93 -1.50 1.75 18.50
N ALA A 94 -2.71 2.33 18.31
CA ALA A 94 -3.84 2.23 19.23
C ALA A 94 -4.19 0.80 19.70
N ARG A 95 -3.87 -0.23 18.93
CA ARG A 95 -4.10 -1.63 19.34
C ARG A 95 -3.10 -2.12 20.37
N GLU A 96 -1.88 -1.61 20.35
CA GLU A 96 -0.83 -2.02 21.31
C GLU A 96 -1.04 -1.33 22.66
N THR A 97 -1.53 -0.10 22.65
CA THR A 97 -1.84 0.66 23.88
C THR A 97 -3.08 0.13 24.61
N ARG A 98 -4.11 -0.32 23.90
CA ARG A 98 -5.37 -0.84 24.45
C ARG A 98 -5.28 -2.26 25.05
N SER A 99 -4.24 -2.99 24.81
CA SER A 99 -4.12 -4.38 25.27
C SER A 99 -3.86 -4.50 26.78
N VAL A 100 -3.69 -3.38 27.49
CA VAL A 100 -3.45 -3.37 28.92
C VAL A 100 -4.69 -2.83 29.66
N PRO A 101 -5.33 -3.63 30.57
CA PRO A 101 -6.55 -3.23 31.25
C PRO A 101 -6.30 -2.10 32.29
N GLY A 102 -7.13 -1.07 32.27
CA GLY A 102 -7.12 0.06 33.22
C GLY A 102 -8.39 0.91 33.10
N ARG A 103 -8.61 1.84 34.03
CA ARG A 103 -9.68 2.86 33.92
C ARG A 103 -9.29 3.89 32.85
N LYS A 104 -10.25 4.27 32.00
CA LYS A 104 -10.09 5.27 30.96
C LYS A 104 -10.45 6.67 31.47
N SER A 105 -9.47 7.57 31.42
CA SER A 105 -9.63 9.01 31.39
C SER A 105 -8.45 9.59 30.62
N ASP A 106 -8.59 10.74 29.98
CA ASP A 106 -7.54 11.35 29.15
C ASP A 106 -6.23 11.56 29.93
N ILE A 107 -6.33 11.95 31.19
CA ILE A 107 -5.17 12.06 32.10
C ILE A 107 -4.50 10.71 32.32
N ASN A 108 -5.28 9.68 32.61
CA ASN A 108 -4.77 8.32 32.82
C ASN A 108 -4.18 7.74 31.52
N ASP A 109 -4.77 8.09 30.37
CA ASP A 109 -4.30 7.60 29.07
C ASP A 109 -2.93 8.25 28.71
N ALA A 110 -2.74 9.55 28.95
CA ALA A 110 -1.44 10.22 28.76
C ALA A 110 -0.36 9.68 29.73
N GLN A 111 -0.67 9.54 31.01
CA GLN A 111 0.24 8.96 32.02
C GLN A 111 0.57 7.50 31.71
N TRP A 112 -0.40 6.75 31.21
CA TRP A 112 -0.22 5.37 30.79
C TRP A 112 0.71 5.25 29.60
N LEU A 113 0.50 6.09 28.56
CA LEU A 113 1.40 6.16 27.41
C LEU A 113 2.82 6.52 27.81
N GLN A 114 2.97 7.54 28.67
CA GLN A 114 4.25 7.95 29.23
C GLN A 114 4.96 6.78 29.91
N ARG A 115 4.26 6.04 30.77
CA ARG A 115 4.83 4.92 31.51
C ARG A 115 5.23 3.75 30.61
N LEU A 116 4.38 3.38 29.66
CA LEU A 116 4.69 2.34 28.67
C LEU A 116 5.91 2.71 27.84
N HIS A 117 6.01 3.99 27.44
CA HIS A 117 7.14 4.51 26.66
C HIS A 117 8.43 4.53 27.50
N ALA A 118 8.35 5.03 28.70
CA ALA A 118 9.48 5.04 29.63
C ALA A 118 10.06 3.64 29.87
N CYS A 119 9.23 2.60 29.94
CA CYS A 119 9.66 1.21 30.06
C CYS A 119 10.03 0.53 28.74
N GLY A 120 10.00 1.22 27.60
CA GLY A 120 10.32 0.65 26.27
C GLY A 120 9.35 -0.42 25.78
N LEU A 121 8.10 -0.44 26.25
CA LEU A 121 7.10 -1.47 25.94
C LEU A 121 6.31 -1.19 24.64
N LEU A 122 6.45 0.00 24.06
CA LEU A 122 5.75 0.39 22.87
C LEU A 122 6.61 0.22 21.61
N ARG A 123 5.94 -0.06 20.48
CA ARG A 123 6.58 -0.12 19.18
C ARG A 123 6.17 1.08 18.33
N ALA A 124 7.16 1.72 17.72
CA ALA A 124 6.91 2.81 16.81
C ALA A 124 6.13 2.34 15.56
N SER A 125 5.09 3.08 15.21
CA SER A 125 4.48 3.01 13.88
C SER A 125 5.45 3.58 12.85
N PHE A 126 5.50 2.98 11.68
CA PHE A 126 6.37 3.47 10.61
C PHE A 126 5.84 4.79 10.03
N ARG A 127 6.67 5.82 10.05
CA ARG A 127 6.50 7.06 9.29
C ARG A 127 7.74 7.29 8.41
N PRO A 128 7.60 7.54 7.11
CA PRO A 128 8.72 7.95 6.28
C PRO A 128 9.13 9.39 6.59
N GLY A 129 10.30 9.80 6.12
CA GLY A 129 10.77 11.18 6.20
C GLY A 129 9.81 12.16 5.49
N ARG A 130 9.95 13.45 5.78
CA ARG A 130 9.02 14.53 5.38
C ARG A 130 8.72 14.53 3.89
N ASP A 131 9.74 14.45 3.02
CA ASP A 131 9.56 14.54 1.58
C ASP A 131 8.80 13.33 1.00
N ILE A 132 9.11 12.13 1.52
CA ILE A 132 8.34 10.91 1.18
C ILE A 132 6.92 10.98 1.75
N ALA A 133 6.72 11.62 2.91
CA ALA A 133 5.38 11.81 3.46
C ALA A 133 4.54 12.74 2.58
N ALA A 134 5.13 13.79 1.99
CA ALA A 134 4.48 14.67 1.03
C ALA A 134 4.10 13.91 -0.26
N LEU A 135 5.05 13.18 -0.86
CA LEU A 135 4.79 12.30 -2.02
C LEU A 135 3.66 11.31 -1.74
N ARG A 136 3.66 10.68 -0.56
CA ARG A 136 2.61 9.77 -0.12
C ARG A 136 1.25 10.47 0.03
N ALA A 137 1.21 11.71 0.50
CA ALA A 137 -0.02 12.48 0.64
C ALA A 137 -0.65 12.76 -0.74
N TYR A 138 0.13 13.21 -1.73
CA TYR A 138 -0.33 13.43 -3.09
C TYR A 138 -0.85 12.15 -3.74
N LEU A 139 -0.13 11.04 -3.64
CA LEU A 139 -0.57 9.76 -4.19
C LEU A 139 -1.86 9.26 -3.56
N ARG A 140 -2.03 9.40 -2.24
CA ARG A 140 -3.25 9.00 -1.55
C ARG A 140 -4.44 9.88 -1.91
N HIS A 141 -4.19 11.17 -2.13
CA HIS A 141 -5.22 12.09 -2.61
C HIS A 141 -5.64 11.74 -4.03
N ARG A 142 -4.67 11.50 -4.92
CA ARG A 142 -4.91 11.02 -6.29
C ARG A 142 -5.75 9.74 -6.34
N GLU A 143 -5.43 8.74 -5.50
CA GLU A 143 -6.22 7.50 -5.41
C GLU A 143 -7.68 7.78 -5.03
N ARG A 144 -7.91 8.69 -4.09
CA ARG A 144 -9.27 9.08 -3.69
C ARG A 144 -10.04 9.76 -4.82
N LEU A 145 -9.38 10.62 -5.61
CA LEU A 145 -10.01 11.25 -6.79
C LEU A 145 -10.37 10.21 -7.85
N LEU A 146 -9.53 9.21 -8.07
CA LEU A 146 -9.84 8.09 -8.96
C LEU A 146 -11.04 7.25 -8.46
N ASP A 147 -11.15 7.03 -7.14
CA ASP A 147 -12.28 6.33 -6.54
C ASP A 147 -13.58 7.13 -6.76
N TYR A 148 -13.54 8.46 -6.66
CA TYR A 148 -14.70 9.32 -6.98
C TYR A 148 -15.04 9.28 -8.47
N ALA A 149 -14.07 9.37 -9.36
CA ALA A 149 -14.27 9.23 -10.79
C ALA A 149 -14.92 7.89 -11.17
N ALA A 150 -14.51 6.80 -10.50
CA ALA A 150 -15.06 5.46 -10.73
C ALA A 150 -16.57 5.37 -10.45
N ALA A 151 -17.09 6.11 -9.47
CA ALA A 151 -18.53 6.16 -9.20
C ALA A 151 -19.29 6.77 -10.39
N HIS A 152 -18.74 7.80 -11.03
CA HIS A 152 -19.35 8.46 -12.17
C HIS A 152 -19.32 7.59 -13.44
N ILE A 153 -18.33 6.73 -13.61
CA ILE A 153 -18.32 5.71 -14.69
C ILE A 153 -19.55 4.80 -14.53
N GLN A 154 -19.83 4.34 -13.31
CA GLN A 154 -20.99 3.50 -13.05
C GLN A 154 -22.31 4.25 -13.30
N HIS A 155 -22.38 5.53 -12.93
CA HIS A 155 -23.56 6.37 -13.18
C HIS A 155 -23.78 6.58 -14.69
N MET A 156 -22.73 6.86 -15.47
CA MET A 156 -22.83 6.94 -16.93
C MET A 156 -23.33 5.63 -17.52
N GLN A 157 -22.77 4.49 -17.10
CA GLN A 157 -23.22 3.18 -17.57
C GLN A 157 -24.68 2.92 -17.22
N LYS A 158 -25.12 3.27 -16.01
CA LYS A 158 -26.50 3.13 -15.58
C LYS A 158 -27.46 4.01 -16.40
N ALA A 159 -27.09 5.25 -16.67
CA ALA A 159 -27.87 6.16 -17.52
C ALA A 159 -28.02 5.62 -18.94
N LEU A 160 -26.94 5.12 -19.54
CA LEU A 160 -26.98 4.44 -20.85
C LEU A 160 -27.90 3.21 -20.84
N THR A 161 -27.84 2.39 -19.79
CA THR A 161 -28.68 1.20 -19.65
C THR A 161 -30.16 1.58 -19.52
N PHE A 162 -30.52 2.65 -18.83
CA PHE A 162 -31.91 3.13 -18.75
C PHE A 162 -32.46 3.61 -20.09
N MET A 163 -31.61 4.09 -20.97
CA MET A 163 -31.95 4.44 -22.35
C MET A 163 -31.90 3.22 -23.30
N ASN A 164 -31.68 2.01 -22.77
CA ASN A 164 -31.41 0.79 -23.52
C ASN A 164 -30.22 0.90 -24.49
N LEU A 165 -29.25 1.75 -24.20
CA LEU A 165 -28.00 1.87 -24.95
C LEU A 165 -26.98 0.89 -24.38
N GLN A 166 -26.71 -0.18 -25.14
CA GLN A 166 -25.90 -1.31 -24.66
C GLN A 166 -24.40 -1.13 -24.98
N LEU A 167 -23.89 0.09 -24.87
CA LEU A 167 -22.52 0.46 -25.21
C LEU A 167 -21.48 -0.43 -24.50
N HIS A 168 -21.71 -0.78 -23.23
CA HIS A 168 -20.82 -1.61 -22.42
C HIS A 168 -20.71 -3.06 -22.87
N HIS A 169 -21.60 -3.54 -23.76
CA HIS A 169 -21.49 -4.86 -24.36
C HIS A 169 -20.62 -4.86 -25.62
N VAL A 170 -20.46 -3.72 -26.26
CA VAL A 170 -19.76 -3.61 -27.56
C VAL A 170 -18.41 -2.93 -27.47
N VAL A 171 -18.11 -2.23 -26.34
CA VAL A 171 -16.77 -1.70 -26.04
C VAL A 171 -16.23 -2.39 -24.80
N GLN A 172 -14.91 -2.56 -24.75
CA GLN A 172 -14.25 -3.17 -23.59
C GLN A 172 -14.32 -2.27 -22.33
N ASP A 173 -14.33 -0.96 -22.55
CA ASP A 173 -14.36 0.07 -21.51
C ASP A 173 -15.10 1.30 -22.06
N ILE A 174 -16.17 1.74 -21.39
CA ILE A 174 -16.94 2.91 -21.79
C ILE A 174 -16.15 4.21 -21.69
N THR A 175 -15.10 4.25 -20.86
CA THR A 175 -14.16 5.37 -20.76
C THR A 175 -13.00 5.30 -21.75
N GLY A 176 -12.96 4.27 -22.58
CA GLY A 176 -12.01 4.15 -23.69
C GLY A 176 -12.34 5.11 -24.84
N VAL A 177 -11.44 5.17 -25.84
CA VAL A 177 -11.53 6.14 -26.95
C VAL A 177 -12.90 6.09 -27.64
N THR A 178 -13.38 4.91 -28.04
CA THR A 178 -14.68 4.75 -28.70
C THR A 178 -15.82 5.15 -27.77
N GLY A 179 -15.82 4.63 -26.54
CA GLY A 179 -16.91 4.87 -25.60
C GLY A 179 -17.06 6.35 -25.25
N MET A 180 -15.96 7.04 -24.95
CA MET A 180 -15.99 8.47 -24.61
C MET A 180 -16.41 9.33 -25.79
N LYS A 181 -15.99 9.05 -27.02
CA LYS A 181 -16.46 9.78 -28.19
C LYS A 181 -17.97 9.67 -28.36
N ILE A 182 -18.50 8.44 -28.25
CA ILE A 182 -19.95 8.18 -28.34
C ILE A 182 -20.71 8.90 -27.22
N ILE A 183 -20.28 8.75 -25.95
CA ILE A 183 -20.94 9.39 -24.82
C ILE A 183 -20.95 10.92 -24.98
N ARG A 184 -19.84 11.52 -25.39
CA ARG A 184 -19.76 12.98 -25.63
C ARG A 184 -20.67 13.42 -26.77
N ALA A 185 -20.77 12.65 -27.85
CA ALA A 185 -21.68 12.95 -28.94
C ALA A 185 -23.15 12.86 -28.52
N ILE A 186 -23.52 11.86 -27.71
CA ILE A 186 -24.87 11.74 -27.14
C ILE A 186 -25.20 12.95 -26.28
N VAL A 187 -24.28 13.38 -25.41
CA VAL A 187 -24.45 14.55 -24.56
C VAL A 187 -24.54 15.83 -25.40
N ALA A 188 -23.82 15.92 -26.50
CA ALA A 188 -23.88 17.03 -27.46
C ALA A 188 -25.18 17.07 -28.31
N GLY A 189 -26.03 16.04 -28.22
CA GLY A 189 -27.31 16.02 -28.90
C GLY A 189 -27.40 15.03 -30.08
N GLU A 190 -26.34 14.29 -30.38
CA GLU A 190 -26.39 13.27 -31.44
C GLU A 190 -27.26 12.06 -31.00
N ARG A 191 -28.12 11.59 -31.91
CA ARG A 191 -29.06 10.48 -31.68
C ARG A 191 -29.07 9.46 -32.78
N ASP A 192 -28.41 9.75 -33.91
CA ASP A 192 -28.34 8.83 -35.02
C ASP A 192 -27.34 7.69 -34.66
N PRO A 193 -27.82 6.43 -34.53
CA PRO A 193 -26.94 5.30 -34.23
C PRO A 193 -25.85 5.08 -35.26
N GLN A 194 -26.11 5.43 -36.56
CA GLN A 194 -25.14 5.30 -37.62
C GLN A 194 -23.95 6.26 -37.40
N VAL A 195 -24.25 7.54 -37.15
CA VAL A 195 -23.24 8.55 -36.87
C VAL A 195 -22.45 8.20 -35.60
N LEU A 196 -23.14 7.76 -34.54
CA LEU A 196 -22.49 7.33 -33.28
C LEU A 196 -21.58 6.12 -33.48
N ALA A 197 -21.93 5.17 -34.35
CA ALA A 197 -21.12 3.98 -34.62
C ALA A 197 -19.82 4.32 -35.37
N GLU A 198 -19.80 5.39 -36.18
CA GLU A 198 -18.61 5.86 -36.90
C GLU A 198 -17.49 6.35 -35.96
N PHE A 199 -17.79 6.70 -34.72
CA PHE A 199 -16.76 7.03 -33.71
C PHE A 199 -15.91 5.81 -33.24
N ARG A 200 -16.16 4.63 -33.84
CA ARG A 200 -15.41 3.41 -33.59
C ARG A 200 -13.90 3.62 -33.86
N ASP A 201 -13.07 3.35 -32.85
CA ASP A 201 -11.61 3.25 -33.03
C ASP A 201 -11.23 1.93 -33.72
N VAL A 202 -10.18 1.95 -34.54
CA VAL A 202 -9.70 0.76 -35.29
C VAL A 202 -9.37 -0.43 -34.38
N ARG A 203 -9.01 -0.19 -33.12
CA ARG A 203 -8.73 -1.22 -32.11
C ARG A 203 -9.97 -1.81 -31.47
N CYS A 204 -11.16 -1.25 -31.72
CA CYS A 204 -12.42 -1.80 -31.23
C CYS A 204 -12.73 -3.10 -31.92
N LYS A 205 -13.02 -4.16 -31.15
CA LYS A 205 -13.28 -5.52 -31.70
C LYS A 205 -14.64 -5.65 -32.35
N SER A 206 -15.65 -4.94 -31.86
CA SER A 206 -17.01 -4.97 -32.43
C SER A 206 -17.04 -4.23 -33.76
N SER A 207 -17.84 -4.71 -34.70
CA SER A 207 -18.05 -4.04 -35.97
C SER A 207 -18.95 -2.81 -35.82
N ILE A 208 -19.01 -1.96 -36.86
CA ILE A 208 -19.88 -0.78 -36.89
C ILE A 208 -21.34 -1.19 -36.75
N GLU A 209 -21.76 -2.25 -37.42
CA GLU A 209 -23.14 -2.76 -37.41
C GLU A 209 -23.57 -3.22 -36.02
N ILE A 210 -22.66 -3.88 -35.26
CA ILE A 210 -22.91 -4.31 -33.89
C ILE A 210 -23.01 -3.09 -32.96
N ILE A 211 -22.13 -2.10 -33.13
CA ILE A 211 -22.17 -0.87 -32.36
C ILE A 211 -23.44 -0.08 -32.70
N HIS A 212 -23.80 0.05 -33.95
CA HIS A 212 -25.07 0.66 -34.40
C HIS A 212 -26.26 0.02 -33.68
N GLY A 213 -26.39 -1.32 -33.75
CA GLY A 213 -27.49 -2.03 -33.08
C GLY A 213 -27.54 -1.80 -31.57
N ALA A 214 -26.38 -1.68 -30.89
CA ALA A 214 -26.28 -1.41 -29.47
C ALA A 214 -26.66 0.04 -29.07
N LEU A 215 -26.71 0.96 -30.03
CA LEU A 215 -27.01 2.37 -29.84
C LEU A 215 -28.43 2.76 -30.26
N VAL A 216 -29.22 1.81 -30.78
CA VAL A 216 -30.66 2.00 -30.97
C VAL A 216 -31.37 1.90 -29.64
N GLY A 217 -31.88 3.02 -29.14
CA GLY A 217 -32.47 3.08 -27.78
C GLY A 217 -33.42 4.26 -27.63
N ASN A 218 -33.83 4.49 -26.40
CA ASN A 218 -34.77 5.53 -25.99
C ASN A 218 -34.02 6.65 -25.24
N TYR A 219 -33.81 7.78 -25.86
CA TYR A 219 -33.04 8.92 -25.34
C TYR A 219 -33.94 9.83 -24.48
N GLN A 220 -34.47 9.31 -23.37
CA GLN A 220 -35.25 10.10 -22.40
C GLN A 220 -34.43 11.24 -21.81
N SER A 221 -35.06 12.43 -21.75
CA SER A 221 -34.37 13.67 -21.36
C SER A 221 -33.74 13.60 -19.97
N GLU A 222 -34.43 12.97 -19.01
CA GLU A 222 -33.93 12.78 -17.63
C GLU A 222 -32.70 11.88 -17.57
N HIS A 223 -32.61 10.86 -18.43
CA HIS A 223 -31.43 9.97 -18.46
C HIS A 223 -30.25 10.61 -19.19
N VAL A 224 -30.53 11.40 -20.25
CA VAL A 224 -29.51 12.22 -20.91
C VAL A 224 -28.97 13.28 -19.95
N PHE A 225 -29.82 13.92 -19.14
CA PHE A 225 -29.41 14.85 -18.11
C PHE A 225 -28.46 14.19 -17.09
N VAL A 226 -28.83 13.02 -16.55
CA VAL A 226 -27.98 12.27 -15.61
C VAL A 226 -26.65 11.87 -16.26
N LEU A 227 -26.66 11.45 -17.53
CA LEU A 227 -25.45 11.14 -18.28
C LEU A 227 -24.53 12.36 -18.39
N THR A 228 -25.10 13.52 -18.72
CA THR A 228 -24.40 14.81 -18.85
C THR A 228 -23.71 15.20 -17.53
N GLN A 229 -24.47 15.15 -16.41
CA GLN A 229 -23.91 15.45 -15.10
C GLN A 229 -22.79 14.48 -14.70
N SER A 230 -23.00 13.19 -14.95
CA SER A 230 -22.01 12.16 -14.64
C SER A 230 -20.73 12.30 -15.46
N LEU A 231 -20.84 12.66 -16.74
CA LEU A 231 -19.70 12.94 -17.62
C LEU A 231 -18.93 14.18 -17.14
N ALA A 232 -19.61 15.27 -16.82
CA ALA A 232 -18.98 16.49 -16.33
C ALA A 232 -18.20 16.26 -15.02
N LEU A 233 -18.76 15.49 -14.09
CA LEU A 233 -18.10 15.14 -12.84
C LEU A 233 -16.92 14.19 -13.07
N TYR A 234 -17.04 13.21 -13.98
CA TYR A 234 -15.93 12.37 -14.38
C TYR A 234 -14.76 13.21 -14.94
N ASP A 235 -15.04 14.12 -15.86
CA ASP A 235 -14.03 15.01 -16.47
C ASP A 235 -13.40 15.92 -15.41
N PHE A 236 -14.19 16.45 -14.48
CA PHE A 236 -13.69 17.24 -13.36
C PHE A 236 -12.67 16.47 -12.52
N TYR A 237 -12.99 15.22 -12.14
CA TYR A 237 -12.07 14.40 -11.35
C TYR A 237 -10.83 14.00 -12.15
N GLN A 238 -10.94 13.74 -13.46
CA GLN A 238 -9.77 13.47 -14.30
C GLN A 238 -8.80 14.66 -14.34
N ALA A 239 -9.32 15.88 -14.49
CA ALA A 239 -8.48 17.08 -14.43
C ALA A 239 -7.77 17.24 -13.07
N ARG A 240 -8.46 16.93 -11.95
CA ARG A 240 -7.82 16.95 -10.61
C ARG A 240 -6.77 15.86 -10.44
N VAL A 241 -6.96 14.69 -11.07
CA VAL A 241 -5.96 13.62 -11.11
C VAL A 241 -4.71 14.08 -11.86
N ASP A 242 -4.86 14.76 -13.00
CA ASP A 242 -3.74 15.30 -13.78
C ASP A 242 -2.95 16.37 -12.99
N GLU A 243 -3.62 17.21 -12.22
CA GLU A 243 -2.95 18.16 -11.31
C GLU A 243 -2.16 17.44 -10.21
N CYS A 244 -2.69 16.34 -9.68
CA CYS A 244 -1.93 15.51 -8.72
C CYS A 244 -0.69 14.90 -9.38
N ASP A 245 -0.75 14.51 -10.65
CA ASP A 245 0.39 13.95 -11.38
C ASP A 245 1.53 14.97 -11.47
N VAL A 246 1.21 16.24 -11.74
CA VAL A 246 2.20 17.35 -11.73
C VAL A 246 2.86 17.49 -10.35
N GLN A 247 2.07 17.48 -9.26
CA GLN A 247 2.62 17.59 -7.91
C GLN A 247 3.48 16.37 -7.52
N ILE A 248 3.11 15.18 -7.98
CA ILE A 248 3.88 13.95 -7.76
C ILE A 248 5.22 14.01 -8.51
N GLU A 249 5.21 14.50 -9.76
CA GLU A 249 6.42 14.67 -10.56
C GLU A 249 7.38 15.68 -9.91
N GLN A 250 6.86 16.83 -9.47
CA GLN A 250 7.65 17.84 -8.74
C GLN A 250 8.24 17.29 -7.43
N ALA A 251 7.44 16.54 -6.65
CA ALA A 251 7.94 15.92 -5.42
C ALA A 251 9.04 14.88 -5.69
N LEU A 252 8.95 14.14 -6.79
CA LEU A 252 10.02 13.24 -7.21
C LEU A 252 11.26 13.99 -7.68
N ALA A 253 11.10 15.10 -8.41
CA ALA A 253 12.21 15.94 -8.83
C ALA A 253 13.01 16.50 -7.65
N VAL A 254 12.31 16.95 -6.60
CA VAL A 254 12.96 17.37 -5.33
C VAL A 254 13.76 16.22 -4.69
N LEU A 255 13.19 15.01 -4.65
CA LEU A 255 13.85 13.83 -4.09
C LEU A 255 15.07 13.34 -4.89
N THR A 256 15.13 13.70 -6.18
CA THR A 256 16.22 13.29 -7.09
C THR A 256 17.26 14.38 -7.31
N ALA A 257 16.99 15.64 -6.93
CA ALA A 257 17.84 16.79 -7.22
C ALA A 257 19.30 16.62 -6.79
N ASP A 258 19.52 16.05 -5.59
CA ASP A 258 20.87 15.84 -5.02
C ASP A 258 21.39 14.41 -5.24
N LYS A 259 20.71 13.60 -6.08
CA LYS A 259 21.15 12.23 -6.35
C LYS A 259 22.08 12.19 -7.53
N PRO A 260 23.22 11.49 -7.43
CA PRO A 260 24.08 11.28 -8.57
C PRO A 260 23.35 10.50 -9.67
N GLU A 261 23.74 10.73 -10.92
CA GLU A 261 23.24 9.88 -12.00
C GLU A 261 23.63 8.42 -11.74
N PRO A 262 22.72 7.48 -12.03
CA PRO A 262 23.04 6.07 -11.87
C PRO A 262 24.24 5.66 -12.72
N GLU A 263 25.16 4.89 -12.14
CA GLU A 263 26.38 4.42 -12.83
C GLU A 263 26.08 3.58 -14.07
N GLN A 264 24.92 2.94 -14.12
CA GLN A 264 24.51 2.09 -15.22
C GLN A 264 23.24 2.64 -15.89
N PRO A 265 23.11 2.51 -17.22
CA PRO A 265 21.89 2.91 -17.90
C PRO A 265 20.71 2.06 -17.43
N ILE A 266 19.51 2.67 -17.45
CA ILE A 266 18.29 1.97 -17.07
C ILE A 266 18.08 0.72 -17.96
N PRO A 267 17.83 -0.47 -17.40
CA PRO A 267 17.61 -1.68 -18.17
C PRO A 267 16.47 -1.56 -19.18
N LYS A 268 16.46 -2.38 -20.22
CA LYS A 268 15.34 -2.38 -21.18
C LYS A 268 14.02 -2.65 -20.47
N ALA A 269 13.00 -1.83 -20.80
CA ALA A 269 11.67 -2.02 -20.24
C ALA A 269 11.08 -3.37 -20.68
N ARG A 270 10.52 -4.12 -19.71
CA ARG A 270 9.92 -5.45 -19.96
C ARG A 270 8.58 -5.35 -20.65
N HIS A 271 7.80 -4.32 -20.34
CA HIS A 271 6.48 -4.07 -20.90
C HIS A 271 6.36 -2.61 -21.33
N ARG A 272 5.76 -2.38 -22.47
CA ARG A 272 5.48 -1.05 -23.01
C ARG A 272 4.03 -0.60 -22.78
N THR A 273 3.19 -1.48 -22.22
CA THR A 273 1.76 -1.20 -22.03
C THR A 273 1.58 -0.20 -20.90
N LYS A 274 0.92 0.93 -21.19
CA LYS A 274 0.49 1.87 -20.16
C LYS A 274 -0.53 1.20 -19.24
N GLN A 275 -0.31 1.22 -17.95
CA GLN A 275 -1.24 0.66 -16.98
C GLN A 275 -2.45 1.61 -16.83
N PRO A 276 -3.68 1.08 -16.67
CA PRO A 276 -4.82 1.91 -16.33
C PRO A 276 -4.51 2.76 -15.07
N ASN A 277 -4.91 4.00 -15.07
CA ASN A 277 -4.70 4.94 -13.97
C ASN A 277 -3.22 5.19 -13.58
N ALA A 278 -2.26 4.85 -14.46
CA ALA A 278 -0.86 5.23 -14.27
C ALA A 278 -0.73 6.76 -14.34
N VAL A 279 0.31 7.28 -13.69
CA VAL A 279 0.67 8.71 -13.80
C VAL A 279 1.06 9.08 -15.23
N ASN A 280 0.96 10.37 -15.58
CA ASN A 280 1.14 10.87 -16.96
C ASN A 280 2.60 11.15 -17.36
N PHE A 281 3.57 10.89 -16.48
CA PHE A 281 5.02 11.13 -16.69
C PHE A 281 5.84 9.84 -16.54
N ASP A 282 7.13 9.89 -16.88
CA ASP A 282 8.05 8.75 -16.76
C ASP A 282 8.55 8.54 -15.32
N VAL A 283 7.70 7.93 -14.52
CA VAL A 283 8.03 7.59 -13.13
C VAL A 283 9.12 6.51 -13.00
N ARG A 284 9.31 5.68 -14.03
CA ARG A 284 10.31 4.61 -13.99
C ARG A 284 11.74 5.17 -13.96
N THR A 285 12.02 6.12 -14.83
CA THR A 285 13.33 6.80 -14.88
C THR A 285 13.58 7.60 -13.60
N ALA A 286 12.58 8.36 -13.12
CA ALA A 286 12.70 9.10 -11.87
C ALA A 286 12.98 8.20 -10.65
N LEU A 287 12.30 7.05 -10.55
CA LEU A 287 12.56 6.09 -9.49
C LEU A 287 13.92 5.41 -9.62
N TYR A 288 14.37 5.12 -10.85
CA TYR A 288 15.69 4.57 -11.09
C TYR A 288 16.81 5.53 -10.64
N GLN A 289 16.67 6.81 -10.95
CA GLN A 289 17.58 7.86 -10.47
C GLN A 289 17.57 7.97 -8.94
N LEU A 290 16.38 7.88 -8.31
CA LEU A 290 16.24 8.00 -6.86
C LEU A 290 16.87 6.81 -6.09
N ILE A 291 16.78 5.60 -6.64
CA ILE A 291 17.05 4.34 -5.92
C ILE A 291 18.31 3.63 -6.44
N GLY A 292 18.69 3.85 -7.71
CA GLY A 292 19.79 3.14 -8.39
C GLY A 292 19.43 1.72 -8.87
N VAL A 293 18.18 1.25 -8.64
CA VAL A 293 17.72 -0.09 -9.05
C VAL A 293 16.37 0.00 -9.76
N ASP A 294 16.24 -0.66 -10.91
CA ASP A 294 14.97 -0.74 -11.62
C ASP A 294 14.03 -1.79 -11.00
N LEU A 295 13.15 -1.34 -10.15
CA LEU A 295 12.15 -2.19 -9.48
C LEU A 295 11.18 -2.87 -10.46
N THR A 296 11.02 -2.32 -11.68
CA THR A 296 10.11 -2.88 -12.69
C THR A 296 10.63 -4.17 -13.30
N GLN A 297 11.90 -4.50 -13.05
CA GLN A 297 12.46 -5.81 -13.42
C GLN A 297 11.89 -6.95 -12.58
N ILE A 298 11.30 -6.67 -11.41
CA ILE A 298 10.59 -7.67 -10.60
C ILE A 298 9.21 -7.91 -11.21
N HIS A 299 8.93 -9.15 -11.63
CA HIS A 299 7.62 -9.49 -12.18
C HIS A 299 6.49 -9.17 -11.20
N GLY A 300 5.46 -8.50 -11.72
CA GLY A 300 4.34 -8.00 -10.94
C GLY A 300 4.50 -6.58 -10.41
N ILE A 301 5.70 -5.99 -10.48
CA ILE A 301 5.92 -4.59 -10.13
C ILE A 301 6.02 -3.78 -11.43
N GLY A 302 4.97 -3.03 -11.74
CA GLY A 302 5.00 -2.00 -12.78
C GLY A 302 5.45 -0.64 -12.22
N PRO A 303 5.72 0.36 -13.07
CA PRO A 303 6.20 1.68 -12.64
C PRO A 303 5.32 2.32 -11.56
N PHE A 304 4.01 2.30 -11.72
CA PHE A 304 3.08 2.88 -10.76
C PHE A 304 3.03 2.13 -9.41
N LEU A 305 3.12 0.78 -9.43
CA LEU A 305 3.24 0.02 -8.18
C LEU A 305 4.57 0.27 -7.50
N ALA A 306 5.67 0.42 -8.25
CA ALA A 306 6.98 0.80 -7.71
C ALA A 306 6.90 2.15 -6.98
N LEU A 307 6.26 3.16 -7.59
CA LEU A 307 6.03 4.46 -6.98
C LEU A 307 5.23 4.35 -5.67
N ARG A 308 4.14 3.59 -5.66
CA ARG A 308 3.34 3.34 -4.45
C ARG A 308 4.15 2.66 -3.34
N LEU A 309 4.95 1.67 -3.68
CA LEU A 309 5.82 0.98 -2.72
C LEU A 309 6.81 1.96 -2.09
N VAL A 310 7.49 2.77 -2.90
CA VAL A 310 8.46 3.76 -2.43
C VAL A 310 7.80 4.84 -1.57
N ALA A 311 6.66 5.37 -1.98
CA ALA A 311 5.94 6.39 -1.22
C ALA A 311 5.44 5.88 0.15
N GLU A 312 5.08 4.60 0.26
CA GLU A 312 4.62 4.02 1.52
C GLU A 312 5.75 3.49 2.42
N CYS A 313 6.85 2.98 1.84
CA CYS A 313 7.97 2.40 2.60
C CYS A 313 9.14 3.38 2.81
N GLY A 314 9.21 4.44 2.01
CA GLY A 314 10.41 5.28 1.91
C GLY A 314 11.49 4.65 1.03
N THR A 315 12.60 5.36 0.90
CA THR A 315 13.79 4.91 0.16
C THR A 315 14.74 4.10 1.04
N ASP A 316 14.71 4.30 2.36
CA ASP A 316 15.52 3.55 3.32
C ASP A 316 14.70 2.50 4.06
N LEU A 317 15.03 1.23 3.83
CA LEU A 317 14.40 0.09 4.51
C LEU A 317 15.23 -0.43 5.70
N SER A 318 16.21 0.32 6.21
CA SER A 318 17.08 -0.07 7.33
C SER A 318 16.31 -0.32 8.64
N LYS A 319 15.18 0.36 8.82
CA LYS A 319 14.25 0.15 9.96
C LYS A 319 13.75 -1.30 10.07
N TRP A 320 13.70 -2.03 8.98
CA TRP A 320 13.45 -3.48 8.98
C TRP A 320 14.76 -4.23 8.78
N ARG A 321 15.32 -4.77 9.86
CA ARG A 321 16.61 -5.48 9.81
C ARG A 321 16.62 -6.68 8.86
N THR A 322 15.47 -7.27 8.59
CA THR A 322 15.32 -8.45 7.74
C THR A 322 14.06 -8.37 6.87
N ALA A 323 14.09 -9.06 5.72
CA ALA A 323 12.92 -9.25 4.88
C ALA A 323 11.73 -9.91 5.63
N LYS A 324 12.01 -10.71 6.67
CA LYS A 324 10.97 -11.29 7.54
C LYS A 324 10.22 -10.22 8.32
N GLN A 325 10.93 -9.25 8.90
CA GLN A 325 10.33 -8.12 9.61
C GLN A 325 9.53 -7.24 8.66
N PHE A 326 10.08 -6.91 7.48
CA PHE A 326 9.38 -6.14 6.46
C PHE A 326 8.08 -6.83 6.00
N THR A 327 8.12 -8.12 5.66
CA THR A 327 6.92 -8.86 5.25
C THR A 327 5.94 -9.09 6.41
N SER A 328 6.40 -9.08 7.66
CA SER A 328 5.54 -9.09 8.85
C SER A 328 4.82 -7.74 9.04
N TRP A 329 5.51 -6.64 8.81
CA TRP A 329 4.89 -5.30 8.81
C TRP A 329 3.83 -5.18 7.72
N LEU A 330 4.09 -5.70 6.53
CA LEU A 330 3.10 -5.83 5.45
C LEU A 330 1.97 -6.82 5.75
N THR A 331 1.99 -7.52 6.90
CA THR A 331 1.02 -8.59 7.25
C THR A 331 0.95 -9.76 6.25
N LEU A 332 2.00 -9.95 5.46
CA LEU A 332 2.12 -11.06 4.50
C LEU A 332 2.80 -12.29 5.10
N SER A 333 3.31 -12.20 6.32
CA SER A 333 3.87 -13.33 7.07
C SER A 333 2.80 -14.04 7.88
N PRO A 334 2.87 -15.37 8.02
CA PRO A 334 1.96 -16.09 8.90
C PRO A 334 2.19 -15.66 10.37
N GLY A 335 1.09 -15.43 11.09
CA GLY A 335 1.11 -15.20 12.54
C GLY A 335 1.02 -16.54 13.26
N CYS A 336 2.11 -17.32 13.28
CA CYS A 336 2.13 -18.62 13.89
C CYS A 336 1.89 -18.52 15.39
N LYS A 337 0.85 -19.23 15.87
CA LYS A 337 0.64 -19.53 17.29
C LYS A 337 1.13 -20.94 17.54
N ILE A 338 2.10 -21.08 18.43
CA ILE A 338 2.71 -22.38 18.79
C ILE A 338 2.49 -22.58 20.28
N SER A 339 2.07 -23.77 20.67
CA SER A 339 2.00 -24.21 22.06
C SER A 339 2.46 -25.66 22.16
N GLY A 340 3.33 -25.95 23.11
CA GLY A 340 3.90 -27.31 23.30
C GLY A 340 4.55 -27.86 22.02
N GLY A 341 5.24 -27.02 21.22
CA GLY A 341 5.85 -27.44 19.95
C GLY A 341 4.86 -27.63 18.78
N LYS A 342 3.54 -27.58 19.02
CA LYS A 342 2.51 -27.72 17.97
C LYS A 342 2.05 -26.37 17.44
N VAL A 343 1.96 -26.24 16.10
CA VAL A 343 1.41 -25.05 15.44
C VAL A 343 -0.11 -25.07 15.58
N LEU A 344 -0.65 -24.20 16.44
CA LEU A 344 -2.10 -24.04 16.63
C LEU A 344 -2.76 -23.27 15.50
N SER A 345 -2.06 -22.28 14.93
CA SER A 345 -2.57 -21.46 13.83
C SER A 345 -1.40 -20.88 13.03
N ALA A 346 -1.55 -20.84 11.71
CA ALA A 346 -0.61 -20.20 10.80
C ALA A 346 -1.29 -19.15 9.90
N HIS A 347 -2.42 -18.58 10.33
CA HIS A 347 -3.12 -17.55 9.57
C HIS A 347 -2.33 -16.23 9.55
N SER A 348 -2.33 -15.56 8.40
CA SER A 348 -1.85 -14.17 8.32
C SER A 348 -2.82 -13.25 9.07
N ARG A 349 -2.28 -12.19 9.69
CA ARG A 349 -3.09 -11.18 10.38
C ARG A 349 -4.01 -10.46 9.39
N LYS A 350 -5.20 -10.02 9.82
CA LYS A 350 -6.03 -9.08 9.05
C LYS A 350 -5.23 -7.80 8.84
N SER A 351 -5.26 -7.27 7.62
CA SER A 351 -4.45 -6.11 7.24
C SER A 351 -5.33 -4.95 6.83
N SER A 352 -4.96 -3.76 7.31
CA SER A 352 -5.37 -2.46 6.78
C SER A 352 -4.23 -1.81 5.95
N ASN A 353 -3.11 -2.50 5.76
CA ASN A 353 -1.98 -1.98 5.01
C ASN A 353 -2.30 -1.98 3.50
N ARG A 354 -2.28 -0.79 2.89
CA ARG A 354 -2.61 -0.57 1.46
C ARG A 354 -1.71 -1.37 0.53
N LEU A 355 -0.41 -1.44 0.82
CA LEU A 355 0.55 -2.18 0.00
C LEU A 355 0.24 -3.67 -0.07
N THR A 356 -0.33 -4.24 0.99
CA THR A 356 -0.73 -5.65 1.01
C THR A 356 -1.76 -5.96 -0.07
N ALA A 357 -2.74 -5.07 -0.28
CA ALA A 357 -3.74 -5.24 -1.33
C ALA A 357 -3.09 -5.17 -2.71
N HIS A 358 -2.24 -4.18 -2.97
CA HIS A 358 -1.55 -4.02 -4.24
C HIS A 358 -0.61 -5.19 -4.56
N LEU A 359 0.16 -5.67 -3.58
CA LEU A 359 1.02 -6.83 -3.74
C LEU A 359 0.25 -8.13 -4.00
N ARG A 360 -0.95 -8.26 -3.42
CA ARG A 360 -1.84 -9.40 -3.72
C ARG A 360 -2.38 -9.33 -5.14
N LEU A 361 -2.76 -8.15 -5.64
CA LEU A 361 -3.15 -7.96 -7.05
C LEU A 361 -1.98 -8.29 -7.99
N ALA A 362 -0.77 -7.81 -7.68
CA ALA A 362 0.43 -8.15 -8.42
C ALA A 362 0.67 -9.67 -8.46
N ALA A 363 0.47 -10.37 -7.35
CA ALA A 363 0.60 -11.83 -7.27
C ALA A 363 -0.40 -12.57 -8.16
N VAL A 364 -1.65 -12.08 -8.24
CA VAL A 364 -2.67 -12.65 -9.16
C VAL A 364 -2.25 -12.46 -10.62
N THR A 365 -1.77 -11.27 -10.97
CA THR A 365 -1.30 -10.96 -12.34
C THR A 365 -0.12 -11.85 -12.73
N VAL A 366 0.86 -11.96 -11.85
CA VAL A 366 2.05 -12.82 -12.06
C VAL A 366 1.66 -14.29 -12.24
N GLY A 367 0.62 -14.76 -11.56
CA GLY A 367 0.14 -16.14 -11.69
C GLY A 367 -0.22 -16.56 -13.14
N ARG A 368 -0.51 -15.59 -14.00
CA ARG A 368 -0.83 -15.79 -15.42
C ARG A 368 0.39 -15.74 -16.35
N THR A 369 1.58 -15.47 -15.83
CA THR A 369 2.80 -15.29 -16.62
C THR A 369 3.65 -16.56 -16.66
N ASN A 370 4.44 -16.72 -17.73
CA ASN A 370 5.43 -17.82 -17.84
C ASN A 370 6.77 -17.42 -17.22
N THR A 371 6.76 -17.19 -15.90
CA THR A 371 7.91 -16.75 -15.10
C THR A 371 8.10 -17.66 -13.88
N ALA A 372 9.24 -17.58 -13.24
CA ALA A 372 9.52 -18.33 -12.00
C ALA A 372 8.49 -18.01 -10.90
N LEU A 373 8.08 -16.74 -10.76
CA LEU A 373 7.03 -16.34 -9.81
C LEU A 373 5.66 -16.88 -10.21
N GLY A 374 5.36 -16.93 -11.52
CA GLY A 374 4.13 -17.51 -12.05
C GLY A 374 4.04 -19.00 -11.79
N ALA A 375 5.11 -19.74 -12.05
CA ALA A 375 5.22 -21.16 -11.73
C ALA A 375 5.08 -21.43 -10.23
N PHE A 376 5.73 -20.61 -9.39
CA PHE A 376 5.58 -20.66 -7.93
C PHE A 376 4.10 -20.51 -7.51
N TYR A 377 3.41 -19.49 -8.07
CA TYR A 377 1.99 -19.25 -7.77
C TYR A 377 1.12 -20.45 -8.17
N ARG A 378 1.23 -20.92 -9.42
CA ARG A 378 0.40 -22.02 -9.95
C ARG A 378 0.57 -23.28 -9.13
N ARG A 379 1.79 -23.65 -8.77
CA ARG A 379 2.07 -24.81 -7.92
C ARG A 379 1.44 -24.69 -6.54
N LEU A 380 1.57 -23.52 -5.91
CA LEU A 380 0.94 -23.31 -4.61
C LEU A 380 -0.58 -23.32 -4.70
N ALA A 381 -1.15 -22.73 -5.75
CA ALA A 381 -2.58 -22.69 -5.98
C ALA A 381 -3.18 -24.11 -6.11
N ALA A 382 -2.49 -25.00 -6.83
CA ALA A 382 -2.90 -26.41 -6.93
C ALA A 382 -2.82 -27.16 -5.59
N ARG A 383 -1.78 -26.88 -4.76
CA ARG A 383 -1.56 -27.61 -3.52
C ARG A 383 -2.38 -27.12 -2.31
N ILE A 384 -2.49 -25.80 -2.13
CA ILE A 384 -3.03 -25.17 -0.91
C ILE A 384 -4.16 -24.17 -1.17
N GLY A 385 -4.61 -24.04 -2.43
CA GLY A 385 -5.68 -23.17 -2.86
C GLY A 385 -5.21 -21.74 -3.22
N LYS A 386 -5.99 -21.07 -4.07
CA LYS A 386 -5.67 -19.76 -4.68
C LYS A 386 -5.41 -18.67 -3.64
N ALA A 387 -6.24 -18.56 -2.60
CA ALA A 387 -6.11 -17.47 -1.61
C ALA A 387 -4.78 -17.50 -0.85
N LYS A 388 -4.32 -18.70 -0.46
CA LYS A 388 -3.03 -18.89 0.21
C LYS A 388 -1.87 -18.69 -0.77
N ALA A 389 -2.01 -19.12 -2.02
CA ALA A 389 -1.01 -18.93 -3.07
C ALA A 389 -0.81 -17.44 -3.37
N VAL A 390 -1.89 -16.63 -3.46
CA VAL A 390 -1.82 -15.17 -3.62
C VAL A 390 -0.99 -14.54 -2.50
N THR A 391 -1.28 -14.87 -1.25
CA THR A 391 -0.55 -14.29 -0.10
C THR A 391 0.93 -14.71 -0.08
N ALA A 392 1.23 -15.97 -0.39
CA ALA A 392 2.62 -16.45 -0.45
C ALA A 392 3.42 -15.82 -1.60
N THR A 393 2.80 -15.63 -2.77
CA THR A 393 3.42 -14.99 -3.93
C THR A 393 3.61 -13.48 -3.68
N ALA A 394 2.61 -12.79 -3.10
CA ALA A 394 2.74 -11.40 -2.67
C ALA A 394 3.91 -11.21 -1.69
N ARG A 395 4.07 -12.13 -0.73
CA ARG A 395 5.22 -12.15 0.17
C ARG A 395 6.54 -12.33 -0.59
N LYS A 396 6.58 -13.21 -1.59
CA LYS A 396 7.79 -13.43 -2.40
C LYS A 396 8.18 -12.16 -3.17
N ILE A 397 7.20 -11.47 -3.79
CA ILE A 397 7.41 -10.18 -4.46
C ILE A 397 7.93 -9.14 -3.46
N ALA A 398 7.34 -9.06 -2.26
CA ALA A 398 7.80 -8.14 -1.21
C ALA A 398 9.23 -8.41 -0.74
N VAL A 399 9.66 -9.69 -0.68
CA VAL A 399 11.05 -10.04 -0.37
C VAL A 399 12.00 -9.59 -1.46
N LEU A 400 11.63 -9.77 -2.74
CA LEU A 400 12.45 -9.30 -3.87
C LEU A 400 12.56 -7.77 -3.87
N PHE A 401 11.45 -7.07 -3.64
CA PHE A 401 11.45 -5.62 -3.46
C PHE A 401 12.37 -5.18 -2.31
N TYR A 402 12.25 -5.81 -1.13
CA TYR A 402 13.11 -5.51 0.02
C TYR A 402 14.59 -5.69 -0.31
N ASN A 403 14.96 -6.79 -0.97
CA ASN A 403 16.35 -7.06 -1.34
C ASN A 403 16.88 -6.06 -2.36
N ALA A 404 16.07 -5.67 -3.34
CA ALA A 404 16.42 -4.63 -4.31
C ALA A 404 16.68 -3.28 -3.61
N MET A 405 15.75 -2.84 -2.74
CA MET A 405 15.86 -1.57 -2.03
C MET A 405 16.97 -1.55 -0.98
N ARG A 406 17.21 -2.66 -0.28
CA ARG A 406 18.14 -2.70 0.87
C ARG A 406 19.57 -2.97 0.47
N PHE A 407 19.77 -3.76 -0.57
CA PHE A 407 21.09 -4.29 -0.97
C PHE A 407 21.44 -4.00 -2.43
N GLY A 408 20.62 -3.21 -3.14
CA GLY A 408 20.85 -2.93 -4.56
C GLY A 408 20.77 -4.16 -5.47
N MET A 409 20.11 -5.24 -5.02
CA MET A 409 20.08 -6.50 -5.78
C MET A 409 19.23 -6.38 -7.04
N HIS A 410 19.86 -6.54 -8.19
CA HIS A 410 19.16 -6.64 -9.45
C HIS A 410 18.42 -7.98 -9.56
N TYR A 411 17.17 -7.93 -9.98
CA TYR A 411 16.38 -9.13 -10.21
C TYR A 411 16.49 -9.59 -11.65
N SER A 412 16.88 -10.85 -11.84
CA SER A 412 16.77 -11.58 -13.10
C SER A 412 15.85 -12.78 -12.91
N ASP A 413 14.88 -12.93 -13.81
CA ASP A 413 13.97 -14.07 -13.74
C ASP A 413 14.61 -15.32 -14.34
N PRO A 414 14.73 -16.41 -13.59
CA PRO A 414 15.29 -17.65 -14.13
C PRO A 414 14.33 -18.37 -15.10
N GLY A 415 13.08 -17.92 -15.21
CA GLY A 415 12.04 -18.57 -16.01
C GLY A 415 11.30 -19.69 -15.28
N ALA A 416 10.15 -20.06 -15.84
CA ALA A 416 9.30 -21.08 -15.24
C ALA A 416 9.94 -22.47 -15.30
N GLU A 417 10.59 -22.82 -16.40
CA GLU A 417 11.20 -24.14 -16.61
C GLU A 417 12.33 -24.40 -15.59
N GLN A 418 13.28 -23.47 -15.43
CA GLN A 418 14.36 -23.62 -14.47
C GLN A 418 13.82 -23.67 -13.03
N TYR A 419 12.75 -22.93 -12.74
CA TYR A 419 12.10 -23.00 -11.43
C TYR A 419 11.48 -24.39 -11.19
N GLU A 420 10.78 -24.97 -12.18
CA GLU A 420 10.18 -26.31 -12.09
C GLU A 420 11.25 -27.39 -11.96
N GLN A 421 12.33 -27.30 -12.72
CA GLN A 421 13.45 -28.24 -12.64
C GLN A 421 14.08 -28.22 -11.23
N LYS A 422 14.44 -27.05 -10.70
CA LYS A 422 14.98 -26.92 -9.32
C LYS A 422 14.02 -27.43 -8.25
N TYR A 423 12.73 -27.33 -8.51
CA TYR A 423 11.75 -27.90 -7.59
C TYR A 423 11.72 -29.44 -7.67
N ARG A 424 11.70 -29.99 -8.88
CA ARG A 424 11.77 -31.45 -9.10
C ARG A 424 12.99 -32.05 -8.43
N GLU A 425 14.16 -31.48 -8.62
CA GLU A 425 15.40 -31.90 -7.97
C GLU A 425 15.28 -31.90 -6.43
N ARG A 426 14.69 -30.85 -5.87
CA ARG A 426 14.45 -30.76 -4.42
C ARG A 426 13.50 -31.83 -3.90
N VAL A 427 12.43 -32.11 -4.64
CA VAL A 427 11.47 -33.17 -4.28
C VAL A 427 12.14 -34.54 -4.34
N ILE A 428 12.90 -34.83 -5.40
CA ILE A 428 13.66 -36.07 -5.55
C ILE A 428 14.63 -36.25 -4.36
N LYS A 429 15.40 -35.20 -4.05
CA LYS A 429 16.32 -35.22 -2.89
C LYS A 429 15.60 -35.48 -1.56
N GLN A 430 14.41 -34.92 -1.36
CA GLN A 430 13.60 -35.18 -0.17
C GLN A 430 13.06 -36.62 -0.14
N LEU A 431 12.66 -37.17 -1.29
CA LEU A 431 12.20 -38.55 -1.40
C LEU A 431 13.32 -39.52 -1.06
N HIS A 432 14.52 -39.32 -1.62
CA HIS A 432 15.68 -40.16 -1.28
C HIS A 432 15.99 -40.11 0.22
N ARG A 433 15.99 -38.92 0.83
CA ARG A 433 16.23 -38.81 2.28
C ARG A 433 15.17 -39.57 3.10
N ARG A 434 13.89 -39.41 2.73
CA ARG A 434 12.79 -40.10 3.41
C ARG A 434 12.86 -41.62 3.23
N ALA A 435 13.16 -42.10 2.03
CA ALA A 435 13.33 -43.50 1.76
C ALA A 435 14.45 -44.11 2.65
N ALA A 436 15.60 -43.40 2.68
CA ALA A 436 16.72 -43.84 3.54
C ALA A 436 16.38 -43.88 5.05
N GLU A 437 15.56 -42.91 5.54
CA GLU A 437 15.09 -42.90 6.93
C GLU A 437 14.28 -44.17 7.29
N PHE A 438 13.64 -44.82 6.29
CA PHE A 438 12.88 -46.07 6.44
C PHE A 438 13.61 -47.31 5.92
N GLY A 439 14.90 -47.19 5.56
CA GLY A 439 15.72 -48.30 5.06
C GLY A 439 15.48 -48.69 3.59
N PHE A 440 14.85 -47.81 2.81
CA PHE A 440 14.63 -48.01 1.36
C PHE A 440 15.60 -47.20 0.50
N ILE A 441 15.96 -47.78 -0.65
CA ILE A 441 16.71 -47.10 -1.69
C ILE A 441 15.74 -46.81 -2.85
N LEU A 442 15.68 -45.55 -3.30
CA LEU A 442 14.96 -45.18 -4.50
C LEU A 442 15.84 -45.36 -5.73
N GLN A 443 15.28 -46.00 -6.75
CA GLN A 443 15.90 -46.12 -8.08
C GLN A 443 15.01 -45.42 -9.13
N GLU A 444 15.59 -44.79 -10.13
CA GLU A 444 14.85 -44.28 -11.26
C GLU A 444 14.21 -45.45 -12.03
N ALA A 445 12.92 -45.34 -12.31
CA ALA A 445 12.24 -46.31 -13.16
C ALA A 445 12.77 -46.18 -14.58
N GLU A 446 13.18 -47.29 -15.20
CA GLU A 446 13.49 -47.32 -16.61
C GLU A 446 12.24 -46.88 -17.38
N CYS A 447 12.38 -45.82 -18.22
CA CYS A 447 11.29 -45.44 -19.12
C CYS A 447 11.09 -46.59 -20.12
N VAL A 448 10.02 -47.36 -19.92
CA VAL A 448 9.53 -48.24 -20.96
C VAL A 448 9.02 -47.35 -22.11
N SER A 449 9.81 -47.25 -23.18
CA SER A 449 9.54 -46.53 -24.43
C SER A 449 8.33 -47.10 -25.14
#